data_7c80cdd47ab145daef63154a28843f57
#
_entry.id   7c80cdd47ab145daef63154a28843f57
#
_cell.length_a   1.000
_cell.length_b   1.000
_cell.length_c   1.000
_cell.angle_alpha   90.00
_cell.angle_beta   90.00
_cell.angle_gamma   90.00
#
_symmetry.space_group_name_H-M   'P 1'
#
loop_
_entity.id
_entity.type
_entity.pdbx_description
1 polymer ?
#
loop_
_entity_poly.entity_id
_entity_poly.type
_entity_poly.pdbx_seq_one_letter_code
_entity_poly.pdbx_strand_id
1 'polypeptide(L)'
;MSDGRVAVIGGGWAGLAAAVTLTGAGRAVTVFETASMLGGRARRVELRNGVVDNGQHILLGAYRQTLGLLRSVHGAHVEPDLLERRRLHLEAPGLFRLRAPPLPAPWNLLTALLTMQGVCRRDRLATVAFVRRLRRTRFHCPPHLTVAALLADQPESVVGWLWEPLCVAALNTPLETASGQIFLNLLREAFTVHARDSDLLLPRVDLGALFPDAAARFIIDRGGEIRLAHNVSGVETLADGVALTSGPAEELFAAVVIAVGPHQLSVLLERLIAATRVTAVAAKVAALAYEPIVTAYLHYPRALKLAQPMLKLDGKPGQWIFDRGQLNGEPGLAAVVISTDVPEARGDHANLAQAIDAQLHRLIGDLPSLSWSQVIAEKRATYACVAGLERPAPGLLAPRLYLAGDYTDQDLPATLEGATRSGVVAARQLLAAHH
;
A
#
# COMPACT_ATOMS: atom_id res chain seq x y z
N MET A 1 -8.54 1.40 -38.26
CA MET A 1 -8.65 2.62 -37.40
C MET A 1 -8.97 2.15 -36.00
N SER A 2 -8.26 2.63 -34.99
CA SER A 2 -8.61 2.33 -33.60
C SER A 2 -10.03 2.93 -33.35
N ASP A 3 -10.90 2.18 -32.72
CA ASP A 3 -12.28 2.62 -32.41
C ASP A 3 -12.36 3.58 -31.19
N GLY A 4 -11.25 4.22 -30.84
CA GLY A 4 -11.12 5.12 -29.68
C GLY A 4 -10.98 4.41 -28.34
N ARG A 5 -10.95 3.06 -28.30
CA ARG A 5 -10.77 2.27 -27.08
C ARG A 5 -9.39 2.47 -26.47
N VAL A 6 -9.32 2.46 -25.15
CA VAL A 6 -8.09 2.52 -24.38
C VAL A 6 -7.85 1.18 -23.69
N ALA A 7 -6.63 0.65 -23.77
CA ALA A 7 -6.25 -0.53 -23.00
C ALA A 7 -5.56 -0.15 -21.68
N VAL A 8 -5.82 -0.95 -20.65
CA VAL A 8 -5.09 -0.92 -19.38
C VAL A 8 -4.49 -2.29 -19.14
N ILE A 9 -3.16 -2.39 -19.04
CA ILE A 9 -2.44 -3.63 -18.80
C ILE A 9 -2.10 -3.72 -17.31
N GLY A 10 -2.74 -4.66 -16.61
CA GLY A 10 -2.64 -4.88 -15.16
C GLY A 10 -3.89 -4.44 -14.41
N GLY A 11 -4.56 -5.40 -13.78
CA GLY A 11 -5.78 -5.23 -12.97
C GLY A 11 -5.50 -4.99 -11.48
N GLY A 12 -4.32 -4.45 -11.15
CA GLY A 12 -4.00 -3.99 -9.79
C GLY A 12 -4.64 -2.63 -9.47
N TRP A 13 -4.44 -2.11 -8.26
CA TRP A 13 -5.03 -0.84 -7.81
C TRP A 13 -4.67 0.35 -8.72
N ALA A 14 -3.45 0.42 -9.24
CA ALA A 14 -3.05 1.48 -10.17
C ALA A 14 -3.80 1.41 -11.51
N GLY A 15 -3.88 0.21 -12.10
CA GLY A 15 -4.59 0.01 -13.37
C GLY A 15 -6.09 0.23 -13.24
N LEU A 16 -6.71 -0.30 -12.17
CA LEU A 16 -8.13 -0.07 -11.90
C LEU A 16 -8.43 1.41 -11.62
N ALA A 17 -7.52 2.14 -10.94
CA ALA A 17 -7.65 3.58 -10.75
C ALA A 17 -7.62 4.35 -12.07
N ALA A 18 -6.72 3.96 -12.99
CA ALA A 18 -6.68 4.52 -14.34
C ALA A 18 -7.95 4.18 -15.12
N ALA A 19 -8.38 2.92 -15.10
CA ALA A 19 -9.56 2.46 -15.81
C ALA A 19 -10.86 3.16 -15.33
N VAL A 20 -11.07 3.24 -14.01
CA VAL A 20 -12.22 3.97 -13.41
C VAL A 20 -12.19 5.44 -13.81
N THR A 21 -11.02 6.09 -13.81
CA THR A 21 -10.90 7.51 -14.20
C THR A 21 -11.22 7.72 -15.67
N LEU A 22 -10.72 6.86 -16.56
CA LEU A 22 -10.99 6.92 -18.01
C LEU A 22 -12.44 6.63 -18.33
N THR A 23 -13.01 5.58 -17.74
CA THR A 23 -14.42 5.21 -17.91
C THR A 23 -15.36 6.29 -17.38
N GLY A 24 -15.02 6.90 -16.23
CA GLY A 24 -15.76 8.04 -15.66
C GLY A 24 -15.75 9.27 -16.57
N ALA A 25 -14.73 9.41 -17.44
CA ALA A 25 -14.64 10.45 -18.48
C ALA A 25 -15.25 10.02 -19.83
N GLY A 26 -15.99 8.89 -19.88
CA GLY A 26 -16.69 8.42 -21.08
C GLY A 26 -15.83 7.68 -22.10
N ARG A 27 -14.60 7.23 -21.73
CA ARG A 27 -13.77 6.43 -22.62
C ARG A 27 -14.13 4.94 -22.50
N ALA A 28 -14.21 4.25 -23.63
CA ALA A 28 -14.30 2.78 -23.65
C ALA A 28 -12.95 2.19 -23.22
N VAL A 29 -12.95 1.34 -22.19
CA VAL A 29 -11.73 0.78 -21.58
C VAL A 29 -11.78 -0.73 -21.61
N THR A 30 -10.67 -1.37 -22.00
CA THR A 30 -10.44 -2.81 -21.83
C THR A 30 -9.28 -3.01 -20.86
N VAL A 31 -9.53 -3.70 -19.74
CA VAL A 31 -8.48 -4.05 -18.76
C VAL A 31 -8.01 -5.47 -19.00
N PHE A 32 -6.71 -5.67 -19.13
CA PHE A 32 -6.05 -6.98 -19.26
C PHE A 32 -5.37 -7.33 -17.92
N GLU A 33 -5.70 -8.49 -17.36
CA GLU A 33 -5.08 -9.02 -16.15
C GLU A 33 -4.65 -10.47 -16.37
N THR A 34 -3.38 -10.75 -16.08
CA THR A 34 -2.79 -12.10 -16.24
C THR A 34 -3.35 -13.11 -15.23
N ALA A 35 -3.67 -12.64 -14.03
CA ALA A 35 -4.26 -13.50 -12.99
C ALA A 35 -5.76 -13.76 -13.25
N SER A 36 -6.29 -14.78 -12.56
CA SER A 36 -7.73 -15.10 -12.55
C SER A 36 -8.57 -14.16 -11.68
N MET A 37 -7.94 -13.18 -11.01
CA MET A 37 -8.59 -12.21 -10.14
C MET A 37 -7.90 -10.84 -10.19
N LEU A 38 -8.66 -9.80 -9.88
CA LEU A 38 -8.18 -8.42 -9.80
C LEU A 38 -7.54 -8.11 -8.44
N GLY A 39 -6.88 -6.93 -8.36
CA GLY A 39 -6.31 -6.38 -7.14
C GLY A 39 -4.78 -6.42 -7.09
N GLY A 40 -4.13 -7.21 -7.92
CA GLY A 40 -2.67 -7.32 -7.98
C GLY A 40 -2.09 -7.85 -6.65
N ARG A 41 -1.17 -7.11 -6.01
CA ARG A 41 -0.58 -7.47 -4.71
C ARG A 41 -1.56 -7.29 -3.55
N ALA A 42 -2.45 -6.32 -3.62
CA ALA A 42 -3.47 -6.05 -2.61
C ALA A 42 -4.82 -6.65 -3.04
N ARG A 43 -4.96 -7.95 -2.82
CA ARG A 43 -6.12 -8.76 -3.23
C ARG A 43 -6.55 -9.72 -2.14
N ARG A 44 -7.74 -10.28 -2.29
CA ARG A 44 -8.16 -11.44 -1.50
C ARG A 44 -7.38 -12.70 -1.91
N VAL A 45 -7.33 -13.66 -1.01
CA VAL A 45 -6.79 -15.00 -1.23
C VAL A 45 -7.80 -16.02 -0.69
N GLU A 46 -8.22 -16.95 -1.52
CA GLU A 46 -9.11 -18.04 -1.14
C GLU A 46 -8.29 -19.18 -0.50
N LEU A 47 -8.65 -19.55 0.70
CA LEU A 47 -8.08 -20.64 1.46
C LEU A 47 -9.14 -21.72 1.66
N ARG A 48 -8.71 -22.94 2.09
CA ARG A 48 -9.66 -24.00 2.46
C ARG A 48 -10.61 -23.62 3.60
N ASN A 49 -10.16 -22.75 4.49
CA ASN A 49 -10.86 -22.35 5.71
C ASN A 49 -11.54 -20.97 5.60
N GLY A 50 -11.61 -20.37 4.42
CA GLY A 50 -12.24 -19.06 4.21
C GLY A 50 -11.44 -18.14 3.29
N VAL A 51 -11.83 -16.89 3.26
CA VAL A 51 -11.18 -15.85 2.45
C VAL A 51 -10.36 -14.96 3.36
N VAL A 52 -9.13 -14.68 2.97
CA VAL A 52 -8.22 -13.72 3.65
C VAL A 52 -7.60 -12.77 2.63
N ASP A 53 -6.81 -11.82 3.08
CA ASP A 53 -6.08 -10.92 2.19
C ASP A 53 -4.64 -11.41 1.96
N ASN A 54 -4.04 -11.03 0.83
CA ASN A 54 -2.62 -11.30 0.54
C ASN A 54 -1.66 -10.53 1.49
N GLY A 55 -2.21 -9.82 2.44
CA GLY A 55 -1.55 -9.06 3.49
C GLY A 55 -2.54 -8.11 4.13
N GLN A 56 -2.40 -7.88 5.43
CA GLN A 56 -3.27 -6.95 6.14
C GLN A 56 -2.92 -5.51 5.75
N HIS A 57 -3.90 -4.74 5.29
CA HIS A 57 -3.71 -3.36 4.87
C HIS A 57 -4.42 -2.38 5.80
N ILE A 58 -3.82 -1.21 5.96
CA ILE A 58 -4.38 -0.04 6.63
C ILE A 58 -4.35 1.12 5.64
N LEU A 59 -5.41 1.92 5.60
CA LEU A 59 -5.40 3.18 4.89
C LEU A 59 -5.28 4.33 5.90
N LEU A 60 -4.80 5.46 5.42
CA LEU A 60 -4.77 6.69 6.22
C LEU A 60 -5.87 7.65 5.75
N GLY A 61 -6.35 8.48 6.65
CA GLY A 61 -7.26 9.58 6.30
C GLY A 61 -6.70 10.53 5.24
N ALA A 62 -5.36 10.59 5.12
CA ALA A 62 -4.65 11.33 4.09
C ALA A 62 -4.74 10.71 2.68
N TYR A 63 -5.22 9.48 2.51
CA TYR A 63 -5.29 8.78 1.22
C TYR A 63 -6.45 9.30 0.35
N ARG A 64 -6.30 10.53 -0.14
CA ARG A 64 -7.37 11.29 -0.79
C ARG A 64 -7.79 10.72 -2.13
N GLN A 65 -6.84 10.26 -2.95
CA GLN A 65 -7.16 9.67 -4.26
C GLN A 65 -7.84 8.32 -4.08
N THR A 66 -7.31 7.46 -3.21
CA THR A 66 -7.93 6.17 -2.89
C THR A 66 -9.35 6.34 -2.36
N LEU A 67 -9.54 7.19 -1.35
CA LEU A 67 -10.88 7.46 -0.78
C LEU A 67 -11.82 8.11 -1.79
N GLY A 68 -11.30 8.96 -2.68
CA GLY A 68 -12.06 9.53 -3.79
C GLY A 68 -12.57 8.47 -4.76
N LEU A 69 -11.69 7.54 -5.16
CA LEU A 69 -12.06 6.42 -6.05
C LEU A 69 -13.05 5.46 -5.40
N LEU A 70 -12.85 5.13 -4.11
CA LEU A 70 -13.81 4.32 -3.36
C LEU A 70 -15.21 4.94 -3.39
N ARG A 71 -15.32 6.26 -3.14
CA ARG A 71 -16.60 6.98 -3.26
C ARG A 71 -17.16 6.98 -4.67
N SER A 72 -16.30 7.02 -5.70
CA SER A 72 -16.76 6.98 -7.10
C SER A 72 -17.39 5.64 -7.47
N VAL A 73 -16.89 4.52 -6.94
CA VAL A 73 -17.34 3.17 -7.29
C VAL A 73 -18.41 2.60 -6.34
N HIS A 74 -18.45 3.05 -5.08
CA HIS A 74 -19.41 2.58 -4.06
C HIS A 74 -20.47 3.62 -3.68
N GLY A 75 -20.27 4.91 -4.05
CA GLY A 75 -21.11 6.01 -3.60
C GLY A 75 -20.59 6.69 -2.32
N ALA A 76 -21.37 7.66 -1.82
CA ALA A 76 -20.94 8.54 -0.72
C ALA A 76 -20.79 7.85 0.65
N HIS A 77 -21.46 6.70 0.85
CA HIS A 77 -21.53 6.00 2.15
C HIS A 77 -20.44 4.95 2.38
N VAL A 78 -19.39 4.97 1.58
CA VAL A 78 -18.31 3.97 1.64
C VAL A 78 -17.65 3.83 3.02
N GLU A 79 -17.48 4.91 3.76
CA GLU A 79 -16.70 4.87 5.00
C GLU A 79 -17.38 4.12 6.15
N PRO A 80 -18.65 4.25 6.52
CA PRO A 80 -19.16 3.44 7.61
C PRO A 80 -19.31 1.95 7.27
N ASP A 81 -19.52 1.60 6.00
CA ASP A 81 -19.84 0.23 5.60
C ASP A 81 -18.58 -0.61 5.34
N LEU A 82 -17.57 -0.03 4.71
CA LEU A 82 -16.37 -0.74 4.23
C LEU A 82 -15.10 -0.43 5.01
N LEU A 83 -15.04 0.71 5.70
CA LEU A 83 -13.86 1.19 6.42
C LEU A 83 -14.24 1.66 7.82
N GLU A 84 -13.59 1.12 8.82
CA GLU A 84 -13.69 1.63 10.17
C GLU A 84 -12.66 2.74 10.37
N ARG A 85 -13.14 3.99 10.54
CA ARG A 85 -12.27 5.13 10.84
C ARG A 85 -12.01 5.23 12.34
N ARG A 86 -10.72 5.19 12.70
CA ARG A 86 -10.23 5.36 14.06
C ARG A 86 -9.21 6.49 14.13
N ARG A 87 -9.30 7.33 15.17
CA ARG A 87 -8.22 8.27 15.46
C ARG A 87 -6.92 7.52 15.70
N LEU A 88 -5.80 8.16 15.36
CA LEU A 88 -4.48 7.60 15.59
C LEU A 88 -4.35 7.09 17.03
N HIS A 89 -4.20 5.79 17.15
CA HIS A 89 -3.98 5.08 18.40
C HIS A 89 -2.99 3.95 18.14
N LEU A 90 -1.78 4.08 18.68
CA LEU A 90 -0.75 3.07 18.65
C LEU A 90 -0.55 2.55 20.06
N GLU A 91 -0.69 1.26 20.26
CA GLU A 91 -0.59 0.64 21.57
C GLU A 91 0.18 -0.68 21.52
N ALA A 92 1.19 -0.80 22.40
CA ALA A 92 1.81 -2.06 22.79
C ALA A 92 1.40 -2.31 24.24
N PRO A 93 0.59 -3.35 24.54
CA PRO A 93 0.00 -3.57 25.85
C PRO A 93 1.02 -3.53 27.00
N GLY A 94 0.77 -2.70 28.00
CA GLY A 94 1.64 -2.54 29.17
C GLY A 94 2.98 -1.83 28.92
N LEU A 95 3.37 -1.55 27.66
CA LEU A 95 4.67 -1.02 27.30
C LEU A 95 4.62 0.40 26.73
N PHE A 96 3.75 0.63 25.75
CA PHE A 96 3.65 1.92 25.06
C PHE A 96 2.22 2.25 24.67
N ARG A 97 1.86 3.54 24.73
CA ARG A 97 0.59 4.04 24.22
C ARG A 97 0.73 5.47 23.70
N LEU A 98 0.32 5.70 22.46
CA LEU A 98 0.14 7.02 21.86
C LEU A 98 -1.30 7.12 21.34
N ARG A 99 -2.05 8.13 21.82
CA ARG A 99 -3.45 8.35 21.44
C ARG A 99 -3.69 9.80 21.10
N ALA A 100 -4.18 10.06 19.89
CA ALA A 100 -4.58 11.40 19.47
C ALA A 100 -5.96 11.76 20.03
N PRO A 101 -6.08 12.85 20.82
CA PRO A 101 -7.38 13.32 21.32
C PRO A 101 -8.20 13.98 20.20
N PRO A 102 -9.51 14.24 20.41
CA PRO A 102 -10.40 14.90 19.45
C PRO A 102 -10.16 16.42 19.38
N LEU A 103 -8.95 16.81 19.07
CA LEU A 103 -8.55 18.20 18.89
C LEU A 103 -8.26 18.48 17.42
N PRO A 104 -8.39 19.73 16.94
CA PRO A 104 -7.97 20.09 15.58
C PRO A 104 -6.46 19.97 15.42
N ALA A 105 -6.01 19.78 14.17
CA ALA A 105 -4.57 19.85 13.87
C ALA A 105 -4.03 21.27 14.15
N PRO A 106 -2.83 21.40 14.69
CA PRO A 106 -1.86 20.38 15.05
C PRO A 106 -1.96 19.88 16.49
N TRP A 107 -2.95 20.36 17.26
CA TRP A 107 -3.07 20.14 18.71
C TRP A 107 -3.32 18.67 19.06
N ASN A 108 -4.05 17.93 18.19
CA ASN A 108 -4.29 16.50 18.36
C ASN A 108 -2.97 15.72 18.49
N LEU A 109 -2.03 15.93 17.58
CA LEU A 109 -0.73 15.23 17.59
C LEU A 109 0.23 15.78 18.64
N LEU A 110 0.27 17.09 18.83
CA LEU A 110 1.10 17.68 19.87
C LEU A 110 0.71 17.12 21.26
N THR A 111 -0.59 17.06 21.54
CA THR A 111 -1.09 16.48 22.80
C THR A 111 -0.77 14.99 22.87
N ALA A 112 -0.95 14.22 21.77
CA ALA A 112 -0.60 12.80 21.72
C ALA A 112 0.88 12.57 22.08
N LEU A 113 1.81 13.35 21.50
CA LEU A 113 3.24 13.27 21.79
C LEU A 113 3.59 13.64 23.24
N LEU A 114 2.95 14.68 23.78
CA LEU A 114 3.18 15.13 25.16
C LEU A 114 2.63 14.14 26.21
N THR A 115 1.57 13.39 25.85
CA THR A 115 0.87 12.48 26.77
C THR A 115 1.15 11.01 26.53
N MET A 116 2.00 10.66 25.54
CA MET A 116 2.34 9.25 25.25
C MET A 116 2.92 8.57 26.48
N GLN A 117 2.54 7.32 26.68
CA GLN A 117 2.97 6.48 27.80
C GLN A 117 4.11 5.54 27.37
N GLY A 118 4.88 5.04 28.33
CA GLY A 118 6.07 4.19 28.04
C GLY A 118 7.33 4.99 27.69
N VAL A 119 7.26 6.33 27.70
CA VAL A 119 8.36 7.24 27.35
C VAL A 119 8.48 8.34 28.44
N CYS A 120 9.69 8.66 28.88
CA CYS A 120 9.91 9.65 29.92
C CYS A 120 9.60 11.09 29.42
N ARG A 121 9.42 12.04 30.35
CA ARG A 121 9.05 13.43 29.99
C ARG A 121 10.11 14.11 29.13
N ARG A 122 11.40 13.86 29.40
CA ARG A 122 12.52 14.43 28.63
C ARG A 122 12.44 14.00 27.18
N ASP A 123 12.18 12.71 26.93
CA ASP A 123 12.13 12.13 25.60
C ASP A 123 10.89 12.60 24.80
N ARG A 124 9.74 12.79 25.48
CA ARG A 124 8.55 13.43 24.88
C ARG A 124 8.84 14.86 24.39
N LEU A 125 9.56 15.66 25.20
CA LEU A 125 9.95 17.01 24.81
C LEU A 125 10.96 17.02 23.66
N ALA A 126 11.92 16.09 23.65
CA ALA A 126 12.85 15.89 22.53
C ALA A 126 12.08 15.56 21.23
N THR A 127 11.08 14.69 21.31
CA THR A 127 10.21 14.34 20.15
C THR A 127 9.44 15.58 19.64
N VAL A 128 8.87 16.37 20.53
CA VAL A 128 8.17 17.61 20.15
C VAL A 128 9.14 18.60 19.50
N ALA A 129 10.34 18.77 20.05
CA ALA A 129 11.39 19.63 19.46
C ALA A 129 11.78 19.16 18.05
N PHE A 130 11.90 17.85 17.86
CA PHE A 130 12.16 17.25 16.54
C PHE A 130 11.04 17.57 15.54
N VAL A 131 9.77 17.34 15.88
CA VAL A 131 8.65 17.66 14.99
C VAL A 131 8.60 19.17 14.67
N ARG A 132 8.95 20.05 15.62
CA ARG A 132 9.08 21.49 15.36
C ARG A 132 10.21 21.79 14.38
N ARG A 133 11.35 21.07 14.47
CA ARG A 133 12.46 21.17 13.50
C ARG A 133 11.98 20.75 12.11
N LEU A 134 11.29 19.61 11.98
CA LEU A 134 10.73 19.13 10.71
C LEU A 134 9.79 20.18 10.05
N ARG A 135 8.95 20.83 10.84
CA ARG A 135 8.08 21.90 10.33
C ARG A 135 8.87 23.11 9.83
N ARG A 136 9.97 23.49 10.51
CA ARG A 136 10.83 24.61 10.07
C ARG A 136 11.54 24.30 8.76
N THR A 137 11.97 23.06 8.56
CA THR A 137 12.56 22.58 7.30
C THR A 137 11.50 22.23 6.25
N ARG A 138 10.21 22.49 6.53
CA ARG A 138 9.06 22.12 5.67
C ARG A 138 9.09 20.65 5.26
N PHE A 139 9.54 19.75 6.16
CA PHE A 139 9.69 18.32 5.91
C PHE A 139 10.64 17.99 4.73
N HIS A 140 11.73 18.75 4.58
CA HIS A 140 12.77 18.49 3.58
C HIS A 140 14.07 18.08 4.24
N CYS A 141 14.75 17.12 3.60
CA CYS A 141 16.10 16.69 3.94
C CYS A 141 16.89 16.35 2.68
N PRO A 142 18.22 16.20 2.75
CA PRO A 142 19.02 15.75 1.61
C PRO A 142 18.52 14.40 1.07
N PRO A 143 18.50 14.18 -0.26
CA PRO A 143 17.94 12.97 -0.89
C PRO A 143 18.59 11.66 -0.40
N HIS A 144 19.86 11.69 -0.06
CA HIS A 144 20.61 10.52 0.39
C HIS A 144 20.57 10.30 1.91
N LEU A 145 19.83 11.14 2.65
CA LEU A 145 19.69 10.97 4.10
C LEU A 145 18.79 9.79 4.41
N THR A 146 19.27 8.84 5.21
CA THR A 146 18.46 7.72 5.68
C THR A 146 17.58 8.13 6.86
N VAL A 147 16.55 7.33 7.17
CA VAL A 147 15.70 7.57 8.35
C VAL A 147 16.52 7.42 9.64
N ALA A 148 17.44 6.46 9.73
CA ALA A 148 18.34 6.32 10.88
C ALA A 148 19.18 7.59 11.11
N ALA A 149 19.77 8.14 10.06
CA ALA A 149 20.53 9.40 10.16
C ALA A 149 19.64 10.60 10.49
N LEU A 150 18.41 10.66 9.97
CA LEU A 150 17.43 11.69 10.32
C LEU A 150 17.05 11.66 11.80
N LEU A 151 17.01 10.47 12.40
CA LEU A 151 16.59 10.21 13.78
C LEU A 151 17.79 10.14 14.77
N ALA A 152 19.02 10.38 14.34
CA ALA A 152 20.23 10.20 15.16
C ALA A 152 20.19 10.95 16.51
N ASP A 153 19.51 12.09 16.59
CA ASP A 153 19.34 12.88 17.81
C ASP A 153 18.10 12.46 18.64
N GLN A 154 17.37 11.41 18.21
CA GLN A 154 16.17 10.99 18.93
C GLN A 154 16.51 9.97 20.00
N PRO A 155 15.79 10.02 21.17
CA PRO A 155 15.95 9.01 22.20
C PRO A 155 15.60 7.61 21.70
N GLU A 156 16.39 6.60 22.07
CA GLU A 156 16.17 5.19 21.69
C GLU A 156 14.77 4.70 22.04
N SER A 157 14.24 5.12 23.20
CA SER A 157 12.87 4.78 23.61
C SER A 157 11.81 5.27 22.62
N VAL A 158 12.01 6.44 22.02
CA VAL A 158 11.08 7.01 21.02
C VAL A 158 11.32 6.38 19.66
N VAL A 159 12.57 6.12 19.30
CA VAL A 159 12.90 5.42 18.05
C VAL A 159 12.21 4.05 18.05
N GLY A 160 12.44 3.22 19.05
CA GLY A 160 11.93 1.84 19.09
C GLY A 160 10.40 1.74 19.25
N TRP A 161 9.75 2.66 19.94
CA TRP A 161 8.29 2.59 20.14
C TRP A 161 7.47 3.37 19.12
N LEU A 162 8.02 4.39 18.50
CA LEU A 162 7.28 5.28 17.61
C LEU A 162 7.86 5.32 16.20
N TRP A 163 9.11 5.78 16.03
CA TRP A 163 9.63 6.12 14.70
C TRP A 163 9.94 4.89 13.84
N GLU A 164 10.59 3.89 14.41
CA GLU A 164 10.91 2.65 13.70
C GLU A 164 9.64 1.89 13.31
N PRO A 165 8.67 1.63 14.21
CA PRO A 165 7.42 0.99 13.82
C PRO A 165 6.65 1.75 12.74
N LEU A 166 6.64 3.08 12.79
CA LEU A 166 6.00 3.89 11.74
C LEU A 166 6.76 3.80 10.41
N CYS A 167 8.09 3.86 10.43
CA CYS A 167 8.90 3.74 9.23
C CYS A 167 8.72 2.37 8.58
N VAL A 168 8.89 1.30 9.35
CA VAL A 168 8.78 -0.07 8.86
C VAL A 168 7.37 -0.37 8.36
N ALA A 169 6.32 0.03 9.10
CA ALA A 169 4.93 -0.18 8.67
C ALA A 169 4.58 0.59 7.39
N ALA A 170 5.19 1.77 7.17
CA ALA A 170 4.83 2.63 6.04
C ALA A 170 5.73 2.44 4.81
N LEU A 171 7.05 2.25 5.00
CA LEU A 171 8.02 2.14 3.91
C LEU A 171 8.43 0.68 3.64
N ASN A 172 8.11 -0.23 4.55
CA ASN A 172 8.57 -1.62 4.51
C ASN A 172 10.08 -1.73 4.21
N THR A 173 10.87 -0.87 4.84
CA THR A 173 12.32 -0.75 4.62
C THR A 173 12.97 -0.43 5.97
N PRO A 174 14.10 -1.09 6.34
CA PRO A 174 14.80 -0.81 7.59
C PRO A 174 15.27 0.63 7.70
N LEU A 175 15.34 1.18 8.94
CA LEU A 175 15.72 2.59 9.18
C LEU A 175 17.06 2.96 8.56
N GLU A 176 18.02 2.03 8.56
CA GLU A 176 19.39 2.21 8.11
C GLU A 176 19.48 2.53 6.61
N THR A 177 18.51 2.06 5.85
CA THR A 177 18.48 2.21 4.39
C THR A 177 17.29 3.04 3.90
N ALA A 178 16.21 3.12 4.68
CA ALA A 178 14.97 3.81 4.31
C ALA A 178 15.20 5.29 4.01
N SER A 179 14.51 5.79 2.98
CA SER A 179 14.58 7.18 2.54
C SER A 179 14.01 8.15 3.59
N GLY A 180 14.84 9.02 4.13
CA GLY A 180 14.42 10.08 5.03
C GLY A 180 13.42 11.04 4.35
N GLN A 181 13.62 11.38 3.08
CA GLN A 181 12.71 12.30 2.38
C GLN A 181 11.32 11.69 2.17
N ILE A 182 11.23 10.42 1.76
CA ILE A 182 9.92 9.75 1.58
C ILE A 182 9.21 9.58 2.92
N PHE A 183 9.96 9.26 3.98
CA PHE A 183 9.40 9.23 5.35
C PHE A 183 8.85 10.60 5.77
N LEU A 184 9.59 11.68 5.50
CA LEU A 184 9.13 13.05 5.78
C LEU A 184 7.90 13.45 4.95
N ASN A 185 7.81 13.03 3.70
CA ASN A 185 6.64 13.27 2.86
C ASN A 185 5.39 12.62 3.46
N LEU A 186 5.49 11.36 3.89
CA LEU A 186 4.42 10.64 4.56
C LEU A 186 4.00 11.34 5.86
N LEU A 187 4.96 11.74 6.71
CA LEU A 187 4.66 12.48 7.93
C LEU A 187 3.97 13.82 7.65
N ARG A 188 4.39 14.51 6.59
CA ARG A 188 3.75 15.76 6.15
C ARG A 188 2.30 15.52 5.75
N GLU A 189 2.03 14.54 4.88
CA GLU A 189 0.66 14.24 4.42
C GLU A 189 -0.26 13.80 5.57
N ALA A 190 0.23 12.92 6.45
CA ALA A 190 -0.57 12.38 7.54
C ALA A 190 -0.81 13.39 8.69
N PHE A 191 0.10 14.35 8.91
CA PHE A 191 0.14 15.06 10.18
C PHE A 191 0.06 16.59 10.09
N THR A 192 -0.06 17.19 8.90
CA THR A 192 0.05 18.65 8.81
C THR A 192 -1.21 19.39 8.39
N VAL A 193 -2.13 18.78 7.66
CA VAL A 193 -3.25 19.49 7.03
C VAL A 193 -4.51 19.43 7.89
N HIS A 194 -5.07 18.24 8.08
CA HIS A 194 -6.29 18.06 8.87
C HIS A 194 -6.09 17.01 9.96
N ALA A 195 -6.80 17.13 11.07
CA ALA A 195 -6.73 16.13 12.16
C ALA A 195 -7.13 14.72 11.67
N ARG A 196 -8.06 14.63 10.74
CA ARG A 196 -8.52 13.37 10.14
C ARG A 196 -7.51 12.70 9.22
N ASP A 197 -6.50 13.42 8.73
CA ASP A 197 -5.47 12.87 7.84
C ASP A 197 -4.62 11.80 8.55
N SER A 198 -4.46 11.92 9.88
CA SER A 198 -3.77 10.93 10.71
C SER A 198 -4.64 9.76 11.18
N ASP A 199 -5.95 9.77 10.88
CA ASP A 199 -6.83 8.66 11.24
C ASP A 199 -6.44 7.38 10.50
N LEU A 200 -6.54 6.26 11.20
CA LEU A 200 -6.42 4.93 10.63
C LEU A 200 -7.77 4.49 10.07
N LEU A 201 -7.77 3.98 8.86
CA LEU A 201 -8.93 3.43 8.18
C LEU A 201 -8.69 1.94 8.00
N LEU A 202 -9.40 1.13 8.78
CA LEU A 202 -9.26 -0.32 8.83
C LEU A 202 -10.35 -0.94 7.96
N PRO A 203 -10.01 -1.76 6.94
CA PRO A 203 -10.98 -2.45 6.11
C PRO A 203 -11.87 -3.39 6.94
N ARG A 204 -13.19 -3.32 6.70
CA ARG A 204 -14.21 -4.20 7.29
C ARG A 204 -14.61 -5.32 6.33
N VAL A 205 -14.09 -5.30 5.13
CA VAL A 205 -14.26 -6.30 4.07
C VAL A 205 -12.90 -6.71 3.53
N ASP A 206 -12.83 -7.78 2.76
CA ASP A 206 -11.60 -8.15 2.07
C ASP A 206 -11.19 -7.10 1.02
N LEU A 207 -9.91 -7.10 0.64
CA LEU A 207 -9.36 -6.09 -0.28
C LEU A 207 -9.96 -6.19 -1.69
N GLY A 208 -10.45 -7.36 -2.11
CA GLY A 208 -11.16 -7.52 -3.38
C GLY A 208 -12.48 -6.77 -3.38
N ALA A 209 -13.29 -6.96 -2.33
CA ALA A 209 -14.56 -6.26 -2.14
C ALA A 209 -14.37 -4.75 -1.90
N LEU A 210 -13.25 -4.35 -1.27
CA LEU A 210 -12.99 -2.95 -0.95
C LEU A 210 -12.89 -2.07 -2.21
N PHE A 211 -12.16 -2.51 -3.26
CA PHE A 211 -11.99 -1.69 -4.47
C PHE A 211 -12.09 -2.49 -5.78
N PRO A 212 -11.31 -3.57 -6.01
CA PRO A 212 -11.22 -4.23 -7.30
C PRO A 212 -12.55 -4.67 -7.89
N ASP A 213 -13.43 -5.31 -7.10
CA ASP A 213 -14.72 -5.81 -7.58
C ASP A 213 -15.69 -4.66 -7.93
N ALA A 214 -15.70 -3.61 -7.11
CA ALA A 214 -16.53 -2.45 -7.37
C ALA A 214 -16.03 -1.65 -8.58
N ALA A 215 -14.71 -1.54 -8.74
CA ALA A 215 -14.09 -0.92 -9.91
C ALA A 215 -14.43 -1.70 -11.19
N ALA A 216 -14.37 -3.04 -11.15
CA ALA A 216 -14.77 -3.89 -12.27
C ALA A 216 -16.23 -3.66 -12.67
N ARG A 217 -17.15 -3.68 -11.71
CA ARG A 217 -18.58 -3.37 -11.96
C ARG A 217 -18.76 -1.99 -12.57
N PHE A 218 -18.11 -0.98 -11.99
CA PHE A 218 -18.17 0.41 -12.49
C PHE A 218 -17.74 0.52 -13.95
N ILE A 219 -16.69 -0.21 -14.35
CA ILE A 219 -16.17 -0.24 -15.73
C ILE A 219 -17.14 -0.96 -16.66
N ILE A 220 -17.61 -2.15 -16.28
CA ILE A 220 -18.50 -2.99 -17.09
C ILE A 220 -19.87 -2.30 -17.32
N ASP A 221 -20.46 -1.73 -16.26
CA ASP A 221 -21.75 -1.03 -16.32
C ASP A 221 -21.73 0.19 -17.27
N ARG A 222 -20.53 0.67 -17.62
CA ARG A 222 -20.32 1.79 -18.56
C ARG A 222 -19.76 1.35 -19.92
N GLY A 223 -19.88 0.05 -20.24
CA GLY A 223 -19.51 -0.49 -21.55
C GLY A 223 -18.02 -0.81 -21.71
N GLY A 224 -17.24 -0.81 -20.60
CA GLY A 224 -15.87 -1.30 -20.62
C GLY A 224 -15.78 -2.81 -20.45
N GLU A 225 -14.60 -3.37 -20.60
CA GLU A 225 -14.34 -4.81 -20.59
C GLU A 225 -13.23 -5.16 -19.60
N ILE A 226 -13.39 -6.29 -18.89
CA ILE A 226 -12.36 -6.87 -18.01
C ILE A 226 -12.02 -8.25 -18.55
N ARG A 227 -10.74 -8.47 -18.89
CA ARG A 227 -10.22 -9.75 -19.36
C ARG A 227 -9.25 -10.32 -18.34
N LEU A 228 -9.72 -11.28 -17.55
CA LEU A 228 -8.92 -12.05 -16.61
C LEU A 228 -8.23 -13.22 -17.32
N ALA A 229 -7.12 -13.72 -16.77
CA ALA A 229 -6.30 -14.77 -17.34
C ALA A 229 -5.79 -14.42 -18.77
N HIS A 230 -5.63 -13.14 -19.06
CA HIS A 230 -5.14 -12.63 -20.34
C HIS A 230 -3.78 -11.94 -20.17
N ASN A 231 -2.74 -12.64 -20.54
CA ASN A 231 -1.39 -12.11 -20.52
C ASN A 231 -1.09 -11.30 -21.78
N VAL A 232 -0.77 -10.02 -21.62
CA VAL A 232 -0.23 -9.19 -22.70
C VAL A 232 1.28 -9.44 -22.79
N SER A 233 1.73 -10.00 -23.91
CA SER A 233 3.12 -10.36 -24.16
C SER A 233 3.87 -9.36 -25.06
N GLY A 234 3.16 -8.45 -25.70
CA GLY A 234 3.75 -7.45 -26.59
C GLY A 234 2.96 -6.15 -26.63
N VAL A 235 3.70 -5.04 -26.75
CA VAL A 235 3.16 -3.68 -26.92
C VAL A 235 3.97 -3.03 -28.03
N GLU A 236 3.32 -2.51 -29.06
CA GLU A 236 3.97 -1.83 -30.18
C GLU A 236 3.26 -0.50 -30.48
N THR A 237 4.01 0.58 -30.54
CA THR A 237 3.46 1.89 -30.90
C THR A 237 3.44 2.06 -32.41
N LEU A 238 2.26 2.31 -32.98
CA LEU A 238 2.04 2.55 -34.40
C LEU A 238 1.65 4.01 -34.64
N ALA A 239 1.60 4.42 -35.91
CA ALA A 239 1.25 5.79 -36.27
C ALA A 239 -0.17 6.20 -35.81
N ASP A 240 -1.11 5.27 -35.86
CA ASP A 240 -2.55 5.49 -35.59
C ASP A 240 -3.04 4.85 -34.26
N GLY A 241 -2.15 4.22 -33.49
CA GLY A 241 -2.53 3.57 -32.23
C GLY A 241 -1.40 2.81 -31.56
N VAL A 242 -1.80 1.89 -30.67
CA VAL A 242 -0.90 0.94 -30.00
C VAL A 242 -1.45 -0.46 -30.21
N ALA A 243 -0.64 -1.33 -30.80
CA ALA A 243 -0.96 -2.75 -30.95
C ALA A 243 -0.57 -3.51 -29.67
N LEU A 244 -1.49 -4.35 -29.19
CA LEU A 244 -1.28 -5.26 -28.07
C LEU A 244 -1.34 -6.70 -28.53
N THR A 245 -0.34 -7.49 -28.20
CA THR A 245 -0.33 -8.94 -28.42
C THR A 245 -0.74 -9.66 -27.15
N SER A 246 -1.84 -10.43 -27.21
CA SER A 246 -2.31 -11.30 -26.12
C SER A 246 -2.61 -12.69 -26.67
N GLY A 247 -1.77 -13.67 -26.34
CA GLY A 247 -1.80 -14.99 -26.98
C GLY A 247 -1.59 -14.89 -28.50
N PRO A 248 -2.44 -15.51 -29.34
CA PRO A 248 -2.36 -15.41 -30.80
C PRO A 248 -3.01 -14.14 -31.37
N ALA A 249 -3.73 -13.36 -30.55
CA ALA A 249 -4.47 -12.19 -30.99
C ALA A 249 -3.64 -10.92 -30.90
N GLU A 250 -3.78 -10.05 -31.89
CA GLU A 250 -3.28 -8.69 -31.91
C GLU A 250 -4.46 -7.74 -32.04
N GLU A 251 -4.54 -6.75 -31.12
CA GLU A 251 -5.61 -5.77 -31.10
C GLU A 251 -5.04 -4.35 -31.07
N LEU A 252 -5.68 -3.45 -31.80
CA LEU A 252 -5.29 -2.04 -31.87
C LEU A 252 -6.13 -1.18 -30.93
N PHE A 253 -5.45 -0.36 -30.14
CA PHE A 253 -6.03 0.59 -29.18
C PHE A 253 -5.58 2.02 -29.50
N ALA A 254 -6.40 3.01 -29.18
CA ALA A 254 -6.06 4.41 -29.37
C ALA A 254 -4.91 4.86 -28.46
N ALA A 255 -4.86 4.31 -27.26
CA ALA A 255 -3.79 4.52 -26.27
C ALA A 255 -3.76 3.37 -25.24
N VAL A 256 -2.66 3.25 -24.51
CA VAL A 256 -2.45 2.19 -23.52
C VAL A 256 -1.89 2.76 -22.21
N VAL A 257 -2.42 2.30 -21.08
CA VAL A 257 -1.82 2.49 -19.75
C VAL A 257 -1.19 1.18 -19.30
N ILE A 258 0.12 1.16 -19.10
CA ILE A 258 0.85 0.04 -18.52
C ILE A 258 0.86 0.22 -17.00
N ALA A 259 0.21 -0.70 -16.27
CA ALA A 259 0.06 -0.66 -14.81
C ALA A 259 0.47 -1.99 -14.15
N VAL A 260 1.47 -2.64 -14.72
CA VAL A 260 2.04 -3.90 -14.22
C VAL A 260 3.09 -3.67 -13.14
N GLY A 261 3.44 -4.72 -12.41
CA GLY A 261 4.55 -4.68 -11.45
C GLY A 261 5.90 -4.40 -12.14
N PRO A 262 6.88 -3.81 -11.42
CA PRO A 262 8.16 -3.42 -12.02
C PRO A 262 8.87 -4.58 -12.74
N HIS A 263 8.85 -5.78 -12.14
CA HIS A 263 9.49 -6.97 -12.73
C HIS A 263 8.81 -7.46 -14.02
N GLN A 264 7.53 -7.17 -14.24
CA GLN A 264 6.82 -7.49 -15.48
C GLN A 264 7.02 -6.40 -16.52
N LEU A 265 7.19 -5.15 -16.09
CA LEU A 265 7.42 -4.01 -16.97
C LEU A 265 8.67 -4.20 -17.82
N SER A 266 9.76 -4.71 -17.26
CA SER A 266 11.01 -4.95 -17.99
C SER A 266 10.79 -5.81 -19.24
N VAL A 267 10.00 -6.88 -19.13
CA VAL A 267 9.68 -7.78 -20.24
C VAL A 267 8.87 -7.08 -21.35
N LEU A 268 7.89 -6.24 -20.93
CA LEU A 268 7.08 -5.50 -21.90
C LEU A 268 7.88 -4.39 -22.60
N LEU A 269 8.87 -3.80 -21.94
CA LEU A 269 9.69 -2.73 -22.49
C LEU A 269 10.77 -3.22 -23.44
N GLU A 270 11.17 -4.50 -23.41
CA GLU A 270 12.22 -5.05 -24.29
C GLU A 270 11.94 -4.80 -25.78
N ARG A 271 10.68 -4.80 -26.19
CA ARG A 271 10.26 -4.52 -27.57
C ARG A 271 10.15 -3.01 -27.89
N LEU A 272 10.18 -2.15 -26.87
CA LEU A 272 10.02 -0.70 -27.00
C LEU A 272 11.34 0.08 -26.86
N ILE A 273 12.48 -0.60 -26.70
CA ILE A 273 13.79 -0.02 -26.31
C ILE A 273 14.33 1.04 -27.30
N ALA A 274 13.77 1.17 -28.50
CA ALA A 274 14.23 2.16 -29.49
C ALA A 274 14.06 3.63 -29.05
N ALA A 275 13.23 3.92 -28.02
CA ALA A 275 13.02 5.28 -27.52
C ALA A 275 13.87 5.56 -26.27
N THR A 276 14.68 6.61 -26.26
CA THR A 276 15.58 7.01 -25.15
C THR A 276 14.86 7.08 -23.78
N ARG A 277 13.61 7.55 -23.76
CA ARG A 277 12.81 7.63 -22.50
C ARG A 277 12.44 6.26 -21.96
N VAL A 278 12.13 5.30 -22.80
CA VAL A 278 11.83 3.91 -22.44
C VAL A 278 13.05 3.26 -21.81
N THR A 279 14.24 3.43 -22.41
CA THR A 279 15.51 2.93 -21.87
C THR A 279 15.81 3.48 -20.49
N ALA A 280 15.60 4.79 -20.26
CA ALA A 280 15.81 5.42 -18.95
C ALA A 280 14.83 4.88 -17.88
N VAL A 281 13.58 4.63 -18.25
CA VAL A 281 12.58 4.02 -17.36
C VAL A 281 12.96 2.57 -17.06
N ALA A 282 13.36 1.79 -18.05
CA ALA A 282 13.79 0.41 -17.87
C ALA A 282 14.99 0.29 -16.90
N ALA A 283 15.98 1.19 -17.02
CA ALA A 283 17.12 1.23 -16.12
C ALA A 283 16.72 1.51 -14.67
N LYS A 284 15.82 2.50 -14.43
CA LYS A 284 15.32 2.82 -13.10
C LYS A 284 14.52 1.66 -12.48
N VAL A 285 13.73 0.98 -13.30
CA VAL A 285 12.92 -0.18 -12.85
C VAL A 285 13.81 -1.38 -12.54
N ALA A 286 14.85 -1.63 -13.32
CA ALA A 286 15.81 -2.70 -13.09
C ALA A 286 16.63 -2.51 -11.81
N ALA A 287 16.79 -1.27 -11.35
CA ALA A 287 17.50 -0.93 -10.11
C ALA A 287 16.65 -1.15 -8.83
N LEU A 288 15.35 -1.45 -8.96
CA LEU A 288 14.48 -1.66 -7.80
C LEU A 288 14.77 -3.01 -7.12
N ALA A 289 15.21 -2.96 -5.88
CA ALA A 289 15.19 -4.11 -4.97
C ALA A 289 13.80 -4.24 -4.32
N TYR A 290 13.53 -5.37 -3.69
CA TYR A 290 12.21 -5.66 -3.10
C TYR A 290 12.33 -6.09 -1.65
N GLU A 291 11.30 -5.73 -0.89
CA GLU A 291 11.12 -6.17 0.50
C GLU A 291 9.87 -7.06 0.60
N PRO A 292 9.97 -8.18 1.34
CA PRO A 292 8.85 -9.06 1.58
C PRO A 292 7.94 -8.51 2.69
N ILE A 293 6.68 -8.99 2.68
CA ILE A 293 5.78 -8.93 3.84
C ILE A 293 5.22 -10.32 4.07
N VAL A 294 5.25 -10.75 5.31
CA VAL A 294 4.66 -12.02 5.74
C VAL A 294 3.46 -11.73 6.63
N THR A 295 2.34 -12.39 6.34
CA THR A 295 1.14 -12.34 7.18
C THR A 295 0.80 -13.74 7.64
N ALA A 296 0.82 -13.96 8.95
CA ALA A 296 0.37 -15.20 9.57
C ALA A 296 -1.07 -15.02 10.04
N TYR A 297 -1.96 -15.83 9.52
CA TYR A 297 -3.34 -15.99 9.97
C TYR A 297 -3.40 -17.12 10.98
N LEU A 298 -3.86 -16.82 12.19
CA LEU A 298 -4.00 -17.78 13.29
C LEU A 298 -5.46 -17.77 13.76
N HIS A 299 -6.09 -18.93 13.76
CA HIS A 299 -7.48 -19.07 14.19
C HIS A 299 -7.58 -19.82 15.51
N TYR A 300 -8.25 -19.19 16.46
CA TYR A 300 -8.56 -19.74 17.78
C TYR A 300 -10.06 -20.09 17.87
N PRO A 301 -10.46 -21.10 18.67
CA PRO A 301 -11.86 -21.56 18.73
C PRO A 301 -12.80 -20.57 19.42
N ARG A 302 -12.30 -19.48 19.99
CA ARG A 302 -13.09 -18.39 20.58
C ARG A 302 -12.54 -17.03 20.21
N ALA A 303 -13.38 -15.99 20.28
CA ALA A 303 -13.01 -14.63 19.95
C ALA A 303 -11.80 -14.14 20.77
N LEU A 304 -10.93 -13.41 20.12
CA LEU A 304 -9.83 -12.68 20.75
C LEU A 304 -10.40 -11.57 21.65
N LYS A 305 -9.78 -11.34 22.79
CA LYS A 305 -10.18 -10.27 23.73
C LYS A 305 -9.21 -9.10 23.68
N LEU A 306 -8.88 -8.62 22.46
CA LEU A 306 -8.00 -7.48 22.30
C LEU A 306 -8.72 -6.18 22.65
N ALA A 307 -8.03 -5.28 23.38
CA ALA A 307 -8.57 -3.97 23.74
C ALA A 307 -8.78 -3.06 22.51
N GLN A 308 -8.05 -3.29 21.44
CA GLN A 308 -8.13 -2.59 20.15
C GLN A 308 -8.05 -3.60 19.03
N PRO A 309 -8.65 -3.34 17.85
CA PRO A 309 -8.57 -4.25 16.71
C PRO A 309 -7.17 -4.36 16.12
N MET A 310 -6.26 -3.47 16.48
CA MET A 310 -4.86 -3.48 16.09
C MET A 310 -3.97 -3.15 17.28
N LEU A 311 -2.96 -3.98 17.53
CA LEU A 311 -1.95 -3.77 18.57
C LEU A 311 -0.54 -3.99 18.02
N LYS A 312 0.42 -3.23 18.54
CA LYS A 312 1.85 -3.47 18.31
C LYS A 312 2.30 -4.61 19.21
N LEU A 313 3.08 -5.53 18.64
CA LEU A 313 3.78 -6.59 19.34
C LEU A 313 5.25 -6.19 19.63
N ASP A 314 6.00 -7.09 20.26
CA ASP A 314 7.41 -6.88 20.59
C ASP A 314 8.39 -7.15 19.43
N GLY A 315 7.87 -7.53 18.24
CA GLY A 315 8.68 -7.81 17.05
C GLY A 315 9.42 -9.16 17.07
N LYS A 316 9.01 -10.12 17.92
CA LYS A 316 9.72 -11.40 18.10
C LYS A 316 8.80 -12.61 17.93
N PRO A 317 8.43 -13.02 16.68
CA PRO A 317 8.74 -12.38 15.39
C PRO A 317 7.65 -11.41 14.90
N GLY A 318 6.39 -11.52 15.36
CA GLY A 318 5.27 -10.70 14.93
C GLY A 318 5.43 -9.23 15.33
N GLN A 319 5.13 -8.29 14.42
CA GLN A 319 5.25 -6.86 14.66
C GLN A 319 3.91 -6.20 15.00
N TRP A 320 2.84 -6.58 14.30
CA TRP A 320 1.49 -6.09 14.48
C TRP A 320 0.49 -7.23 14.48
N ILE A 321 -0.52 -7.16 15.35
CA ILE A 321 -1.66 -8.08 15.34
C ILE A 321 -2.94 -7.31 15.02
N PHE A 322 -3.79 -7.92 14.20
CA PHE A 322 -5.13 -7.46 13.84
C PHE A 322 -6.16 -8.50 14.27
N ASP A 323 -7.16 -8.08 15.02
CA ASP A 323 -8.32 -8.89 15.40
C ASP A 323 -9.39 -8.82 14.30
N ARG A 324 -9.41 -9.83 13.45
CA ARG A 324 -10.38 -9.89 12.35
C ARG A 324 -11.81 -10.13 12.84
N GLY A 325 -11.98 -10.62 14.06
CA GLY A 325 -13.29 -10.68 14.70
C GLY A 325 -13.89 -9.29 14.90
N GLN A 326 -13.09 -8.34 15.37
CA GLN A 326 -13.52 -6.94 15.53
C GLN A 326 -13.64 -6.21 14.19
N LEU A 327 -12.80 -6.53 13.19
CA LEU A 327 -12.75 -5.81 11.90
C LEU A 327 -13.74 -6.39 10.88
N ASN A 328 -13.73 -7.68 10.68
CA ASN A 328 -14.40 -8.35 9.56
C ASN A 328 -15.53 -9.29 10.01
N GLY A 329 -15.80 -9.41 11.31
CA GLY A 329 -16.79 -10.34 11.83
C GLY A 329 -16.35 -11.81 11.78
N GLU A 330 -15.03 -12.10 11.85
CA GLU A 330 -14.41 -13.43 11.83
C GLU A 330 -13.87 -13.78 13.24
N PRO A 331 -14.71 -14.21 14.21
CA PRO A 331 -14.31 -14.38 15.60
C PRO A 331 -13.16 -15.39 15.72
N GLY A 332 -12.16 -15.06 16.52
CA GLY A 332 -11.00 -15.92 16.76
C GLY A 332 -9.91 -15.85 15.68
N LEU A 333 -10.12 -15.16 14.59
CA LEU A 333 -9.10 -15.01 13.55
C LEU A 333 -8.22 -13.80 13.85
N ALA A 334 -6.91 -14.04 14.03
CA ALA A 334 -5.85 -13.04 14.11
C ALA A 334 -5.08 -12.98 12.80
N ALA A 335 -4.71 -11.79 12.35
CA ALA A 335 -3.70 -11.59 11.32
C ALA A 335 -2.47 -10.93 11.96
N VAL A 336 -1.32 -11.59 11.90
CA VAL A 336 -0.06 -11.07 12.43
C VAL A 336 0.88 -10.74 11.28
N VAL A 337 1.32 -9.48 11.23
CA VAL A 337 2.14 -8.96 10.13
C VAL A 337 3.59 -8.85 10.56
N ILE A 338 4.48 -9.24 9.65
CA ILE A 338 5.93 -9.08 9.71
C ILE A 338 6.36 -8.38 8.44
N SER A 339 6.86 -7.16 8.58
CA SER A 339 7.40 -6.33 7.50
C SER A 339 8.92 -6.44 7.45
N THR A 340 9.50 -6.15 6.31
CA THR A 340 10.93 -6.29 6.01
C THR A 340 11.42 -7.74 6.00
N ASP A 341 12.66 -7.93 5.58
CA ASP A 341 13.25 -9.26 5.47
C ASP A 341 13.88 -9.68 6.80
N VAL A 342 13.06 -10.24 7.69
CA VAL A 342 13.54 -10.77 8.99
C VAL A 342 13.89 -12.26 8.86
N PRO A 343 15.02 -12.72 9.49
CA PRO A 343 15.47 -14.10 9.38
C PRO A 343 14.42 -15.14 9.77
N GLU A 344 13.65 -14.88 10.81
CA GLU A 344 12.61 -15.78 11.33
C GLU A 344 11.48 -16.01 10.31
N ALA A 345 11.24 -15.07 9.41
CA ALA A 345 10.21 -15.17 8.37
C ALA A 345 10.67 -15.92 7.11
N ARG A 346 11.99 -16.21 6.97
CA ARG A 346 12.56 -16.95 5.83
C ARG A 346 12.44 -18.47 5.96
N GLY A 347 12.09 -18.96 7.16
CA GLY A 347 12.09 -20.38 7.47
C GLY A 347 10.78 -21.12 7.10
N ASP A 348 10.57 -22.25 7.78
CA ASP A 348 9.34 -23.03 7.65
C ASP A 348 8.14 -22.25 8.20
N HIS A 349 7.11 -22.13 7.40
CA HIS A 349 5.86 -21.45 7.76
C HIS A 349 5.16 -22.04 8.98
N ALA A 350 5.26 -23.35 9.20
CA ALA A 350 4.68 -24.00 10.37
C ALA A 350 5.41 -23.57 11.66
N ASN A 351 6.73 -23.55 11.63
CA ASN A 351 7.57 -23.09 12.75
C ASN A 351 7.33 -21.61 13.04
N LEU A 352 7.20 -20.78 12.00
CA LEU A 352 6.88 -19.36 12.16
C LEU A 352 5.51 -19.15 12.82
N ALA A 353 4.49 -19.89 12.39
CA ALA A 353 3.15 -19.82 12.99
C ALA A 353 3.17 -20.23 14.48
N GLN A 354 3.92 -21.27 14.84
CA GLN A 354 4.10 -21.70 16.24
C GLN A 354 4.85 -20.63 17.07
N ALA A 355 5.90 -20.01 16.51
CA ALA A 355 6.63 -18.96 17.20
C ALA A 355 5.73 -17.73 17.46
N ILE A 356 4.88 -17.37 16.50
CA ILE A 356 3.90 -16.28 16.65
C ILE A 356 2.84 -16.67 17.68
N ASP A 357 2.30 -17.88 17.65
CA ASP A 357 1.35 -18.37 18.66
C ASP A 357 1.92 -18.28 20.07
N ALA A 358 3.17 -18.74 20.28
CA ALA A 358 3.88 -18.60 21.55
C ALA A 358 4.10 -17.12 21.95
N GLN A 359 4.38 -16.24 20.99
CA GLN A 359 4.47 -14.79 21.22
C GLN A 359 3.13 -14.23 21.69
N LEU A 360 2.03 -14.58 21.05
CA LEU A 360 0.71 -14.09 21.42
C LEU A 360 0.28 -14.59 22.81
N HIS A 361 0.54 -15.86 23.15
CA HIS A 361 0.30 -16.38 24.50
C HIS A 361 1.08 -15.60 25.57
N ARG A 362 2.33 -15.21 25.27
CA ARG A 362 3.18 -14.44 26.20
C ARG A 362 2.68 -13.01 26.39
N LEU A 363 2.23 -12.33 25.32
CA LEU A 363 1.91 -10.91 25.34
C LEU A 363 0.44 -10.62 25.65
N ILE A 364 -0.48 -11.48 25.23
CA ILE A 364 -1.93 -11.29 25.36
C ILE A 364 -2.47 -12.13 26.51
N GLY A 365 -1.86 -13.30 26.78
CA GLY A 365 -2.34 -14.26 27.79
C GLY A 365 -3.59 -15.00 27.32
N ASP A 366 -4.18 -15.81 28.18
CA ASP A 366 -5.46 -16.56 28.08
C ASP A 366 -6.01 -16.83 26.65
N LEU A 367 -5.15 -17.30 25.75
CA LEU A 367 -5.55 -17.78 24.44
C LEU A 367 -5.76 -19.30 24.50
N PRO A 368 -6.78 -19.84 23.83
CA PRO A 368 -6.93 -21.30 23.69
C PRO A 368 -5.91 -21.86 22.72
N SER A 369 -5.83 -23.18 22.63
CA SER A 369 -5.00 -23.85 21.61
C SER A 369 -5.42 -23.43 20.20
N LEU A 370 -4.45 -23.25 19.32
CA LEU A 370 -4.64 -22.87 17.92
C LEU A 370 -5.45 -23.95 17.18
N SER A 371 -6.50 -23.54 16.46
CA SER A 371 -7.30 -24.46 15.63
C SER A 371 -6.64 -24.73 14.28
N TRP A 372 -6.19 -23.68 13.62
CA TRP A 372 -5.43 -23.74 12.36
C TRP A 372 -4.60 -22.46 12.17
N SER A 373 -3.61 -22.55 11.31
CA SER A 373 -2.82 -21.41 10.88
C SER A 373 -2.53 -21.46 9.38
N GLN A 374 -2.33 -20.28 8.79
CA GLN A 374 -1.89 -20.14 7.42
C GLN A 374 -0.93 -18.94 7.32
N VAL A 375 0.22 -19.18 6.76
CA VAL A 375 1.20 -18.10 6.48
C VAL A 375 1.18 -17.76 4.99
N ILE A 376 1.07 -16.48 4.68
CA ILE A 376 1.18 -15.94 3.32
C ILE A 376 2.40 -15.04 3.28
N ALA A 377 3.32 -15.34 2.38
CA ALA A 377 4.54 -14.56 2.17
C ALA A 377 4.53 -13.94 0.77
N GLU A 378 4.37 -12.62 0.70
CA GLU A 378 4.54 -11.88 -0.55
C GLU A 378 6.00 -11.42 -0.65
N LYS A 379 6.79 -12.10 -1.47
CA LYS A 379 8.24 -11.85 -1.59
C LYS A 379 8.60 -10.50 -2.22
N ARG A 380 7.69 -9.95 -3.04
CA ARG A 380 7.84 -8.65 -3.70
C ARG A 380 6.71 -7.71 -3.29
N ALA A 381 6.46 -7.63 -1.97
CA ALA A 381 5.36 -6.86 -1.44
C ALA A 381 5.50 -5.38 -1.79
N THR A 382 6.69 -4.84 -1.59
CA THR A 382 7.05 -3.46 -1.94
C THR A 382 8.41 -3.43 -2.64
N TYR A 383 8.69 -2.34 -3.37
CA TYR A 383 10.10 -2.03 -3.64
C TYR A 383 10.74 -1.50 -2.35
N ALA A 384 12.05 -1.74 -2.17
CA ALA A 384 12.82 -1.19 -1.07
C ALA A 384 12.93 0.33 -1.24
N CYS A 385 12.32 1.09 -0.32
CA CYS A 385 12.24 2.55 -0.39
C CYS A 385 13.51 3.19 0.18
N VAL A 386 14.66 2.93 -0.45
CA VAL A 386 15.98 3.36 0.05
C VAL A 386 16.27 4.84 -0.26
N ALA A 387 17.18 5.41 0.53
CA ALA A 387 17.64 6.79 0.34
C ALA A 387 18.33 6.96 -1.03
N GLY A 388 18.03 8.05 -1.73
CA GLY A 388 18.59 8.35 -3.05
C GLY A 388 18.02 7.50 -4.20
N LEU A 389 16.99 6.68 -3.97
CA LEU A 389 16.38 5.87 -5.02
C LEU A 389 15.70 6.72 -6.07
N GLU A 390 16.12 6.60 -7.32
CA GLU A 390 15.45 7.21 -8.46
C GLU A 390 14.36 6.29 -9.02
N ARG A 391 13.14 6.82 -9.16
CA ARG A 391 11.99 6.11 -9.71
C ARG A 391 11.49 6.76 -10.99
N PRO A 392 10.87 6.02 -11.94
CA PRO A 392 10.21 6.62 -13.07
C PRO A 392 9.00 7.45 -12.61
N ALA A 393 8.68 8.55 -13.32
CA ALA A 393 7.46 9.30 -13.06
C ALA A 393 6.24 8.63 -13.71
N PRO A 394 5.02 8.79 -13.15
CA PRO A 394 3.80 8.30 -13.77
C PRO A 394 3.42 9.15 -14.99
N GLY A 395 2.63 8.58 -15.90
CA GLY A 395 2.11 9.27 -17.07
C GLY A 395 2.85 8.92 -18.36
N LEU A 396 3.02 9.87 -19.28
CA LEU A 396 3.49 9.63 -20.62
C LEU A 396 4.87 8.94 -20.65
N LEU A 397 4.91 7.74 -21.20
CA LEU A 397 6.11 6.93 -21.43
C LEU A 397 6.63 7.08 -22.88
N ALA A 398 5.74 6.92 -23.85
CA ALA A 398 5.96 7.12 -25.27
C ALA A 398 4.65 7.63 -25.91
N PRO A 399 4.61 8.03 -27.19
CA PRO A 399 3.37 8.45 -27.83
C PRO A 399 2.26 7.42 -27.59
N ARG A 400 1.11 7.86 -27.07
CA ARG A 400 -0.06 7.02 -26.75
C ARG A 400 0.17 5.94 -25.68
N LEU A 401 1.32 5.91 -25.03
CA LEU A 401 1.71 4.92 -24.03
C LEU A 401 1.99 5.61 -22.69
N TYR A 402 1.30 5.16 -21.65
CA TYR A 402 1.35 5.77 -20.31
C TYR A 402 1.74 4.73 -19.25
N LEU A 403 2.45 5.15 -18.21
CA LEU A 403 2.93 4.31 -17.12
C LEU A 403 2.23 4.66 -15.81
N ALA A 404 1.81 3.63 -15.08
CA ALA A 404 1.27 3.74 -13.73
C ALA A 404 1.82 2.60 -12.84
N GLY A 405 1.79 2.79 -11.54
CA GLY A 405 2.24 1.83 -10.53
C GLY A 405 2.70 2.57 -9.28
N ASP A 406 2.65 1.92 -8.12
CA ASP A 406 3.12 2.48 -6.85
C ASP A 406 4.59 2.94 -6.90
N TYR A 407 5.41 2.26 -7.69
CA TYR A 407 6.83 2.60 -7.92
C TYR A 407 7.04 3.87 -8.77
N THR A 408 5.99 4.46 -9.32
CA THR A 408 6.08 5.69 -10.12
C THR A 408 5.70 6.94 -9.33
N ASP A 409 5.02 6.81 -8.19
CA ASP A 409 4.73 7.97 -7.33
C ASP A 409 6.03 8.51 -6.72
N GLN A 410 6.28 9.80 -6.86
CA GLN A 410 7.55 10.41 -6.46
C GLN A 410 7.58 10.78 -4.96
N ASP A 411 6.42 10.94 -4.33
CA ASP A 411 6.28 11.44 -2.97
C ASP A 411 6.05 10.33 -1.94
N LEU A 412 5.38 9.25 -2.31
CA LEU A 412 4.98 8.18 -1.41
C LEU A 412 5.80 6.90 -1.60
N PRO A 413 5.91 6.05 -0.57
CA PRO A 413 6.43 4.69 -0.72
C PRO A 413 5.43 3.80 -1.46
N ALA A 414 5.69 2.50 -1.55
CA ALA A 414 4.79 1.51 -2.13
C ALA A 414 3.50 1.39 -1.30
N THR A 415 2.50 2.19 -1.60
CA THR A 415 1.21 2.27 -0.90
C THR A 415 0.04 2.19 -1.87
N LEU A 416 -1.15 1.87 -1.35
CA LEU A 416 -2.39 1.93 -2.14
C LEU A 416 -2.65 3.34 -2.68
N GLU A 417 -2.33 4.38 -1.89
CA GLU A 417 -2.45 5.78 -2.33
C GLU A 417 -1.48 6.09 -3.47
N GLY A 418 -0.19 5.70 -3.36
CA GLY A 418 0.78 5.89 -4.44
C GLY A 418 0.35 5.17 -5.73
N ALA A 419 -0.17 3.95 -5.62
CA ALA A 419 -0.70 3.19 -6.73
C ALA A 419 -1.89 3.92 -7.40
N THR A 420 -2.90 4.31 -6.63
CA THR A 420 -4.10 4.98 -7.17
C THR A 420 -3.78 6.37 -7.71
N ARG A 421 -2.92 7.16 -7.05
CA ARG A 421 -2.44 8.46 -7.56
C ARG A 421 -1.79 8.32 -8.92
N SER A 422 -0.90 7.36 -9.07
CA SER A 422 -0.20 7.12 -10.34
C SER A 422 -1.15 6.77 -11.48
N GLY A 423 -2.15 5.91 -11.21
CA GLY A 423 -3.18 5.54 -12.19
C GLY A 423 -4.03 6.73 -12.62
N VAL A 424 -4.46 7.55 -11.66
CA VAL A 424 -5.23 8.78 -11.95
C VAL A 424 -4.40 9.79 -12.74
N VAL A 425 -3.12 9.96 -12.43
CA VAL A 425 -2.21 10.85 -13.18
C VAL A 425 -2.05 10.38 -14.63
N ALA A 426 -1.79 9.08 -14.83
CA ALA A 426 -1.67 8.51 -16.18
C ALA A 426 -2.95 8.70 -17.00
N ALA A 427 -4.12 8.43 -16.41
CA ALA A 427 -5.41 8.61 -17.05
C ALA A 427 -5.68 10.08 -17.42
N ARG A 428 -5.42 11.02 -16.51
CA ARG A 428 -5.62 12.46 -16.78
C ARG A 428 -4.72 12.99 -17.87
N GLN A 429 -3.45 12.56 -17.92
CA GLN A 429 -2.53 12.94 -18.99
C GLN A 429 -2.99 12.38 -20.34
N LEU A 430 -3.50 11.13 -20.36
CA LEU A 430 -4.07 10.53 -21.56
C LEU A 430 -5.27 11.33 -22.05
N LEU A 431 -6.20 11.67 -21.16
CA LEU A 431 -7.38 12.48 -21.51
C LEU A 431 -7.00 13.84 -22.06
N ALA A 432 -6.02 14.52 -21.45
CA ALA A 432 -5.56 15.83 -21.91
C ALA A 432 -4.88 15.81 -23.29
N ALA A 433 -4.25 14.68 -23.67
CA ALA A 433 -3.58 14.53 -24.96
C ALA A 433 -4.50 14.13 -26.12
N HIS A 434 -5.72 13.68 -25.82
CA HIS A 434 -6.67 13.11 -26.81
C HIS A 434 -8.05 13.81 -26.76
N HIS A 435 -8.05 15.07 -26.37
CA HIS A 435 -9.20 15.98 -26.50
C HIS A 435 -9.35 16.56 -27.89
#